data_e30b852618ce4d1826b9d073d3b39c25
#
_entry.id   e30b852618ce4d1826b9d073d3b39c25
#
_cell.length_a   1.000
_cell.length_b   1.000
_cell.length_c   1.000
_cell.angle_alpha   90.00
_cell.angle_beta   90.00
_cell.angle_gamma   90.00
#
_symmetry.space_group_name_H-M   'P 1'
#
loop_
_entity.id
_entity.type
_entity.pdbx_description
1 polymer ?
#
loop_
_entity_poly.entity_id
_entity_poly.type
_entity_poly.pdbx_seq_one_letter_code
_entity_poly.pdbx_strand_id
1 'polypeptide(L)'
;MCAGENRHELEKVLEHYSDDAEKLAAAKFLILNMPGHYSYADTNAVMAYSREVDSIVNAMRDRPHSEIRDSINQCAIRHGIQNLPTIQDCEIITADYLIRNIDEAFRSWKEGRWARHLTFDDFCEYLLPYKVEELQLLDDWRIRLKDYHTERLHDLALCDVLKNSAYEACRQVNYSLHDSLRPNHGTQLDCPFMPVEILAKVPFGSCDDYAVLASTVFWSLGIPVVRDFTPQWAFRSQGHSWNVVLHSDGRRLPFSGVCTVPGEPHNLNEKMPKAYRHTYAANKELQQLNQEANFIPPLFQNVFMRDVTADYIACRDVTVQLSEKTSGYVYLSVFNDKEWVPVAYCKAKGRKATFQKMGLNTVYLPVRYDDKGRQQILGSPFILHYDGSMEPIEADTTCTVEVTLHGKYPVLEYVAGILTRLRDGEFQASNDKSFGQHYLVHKITDCRAYGFDIAVSDTIPPCRYWRYYTNREGAFCNMAEIKFYESDDTTTAIHGSIFGTEGAWFGDTTKTRKAVFDGNILTFFDAPSFNESWVGMDFGRPVKLSHFYYVGRGDGNSIEPGDQYELLYWQDNRWKTLGRKTPDRPWLVWEDVPKRALLLLRDRTKGQNERIFTYEKGEQVWW
;
A
#
# COMPACT_ATOMS: atom_id res chain seq x y z
N MET A 1 -39.03 1.50 7.07
CA MET A 1 -38.92 0.09 7.47
C MET A 1 -37.61 -0.16 8.20
N CYS A 2 -36.43 0.28 7.71
CA CYS A 2 -35.14 -0.01 8.36
C CYS A 2 -34.92 0.69 9.72
N ALA A 3 -35.54 1.84 9.96
CA ALA A 3 -35.37 2.61 11.20
C ALA A 3 -36.15 2.05 12.42
N GLY A 4 -37.02 1.06 12.23
CA GLY A 4 -37.80 0.49 13.35
C GLY A 4 -38.48 1.54 14.22
N GLU A 5 -38.25 1.48 15.51
CA GLU A 5 -38.80 2.43 16.49
C GLU A 5 -38.16 3.83 16.39
N ASN A 6 -36.95 3.95 15.81
CA ASN A 6 -36.25 5.23 15.65
C ASN A 6 -36.81 6.10 14.51
N ARG A 7 -37.83 5.61 13.80
CA ARG A 7 -38.46 6.33 12.67
C ARG A 7 -38.90 7.75 13.05
N HIS A 8 -39.39 7.95 14.26
CA HIS A 8 -39.85 9.25 14.74
C HIS A 8 -38.73 10.30 14.81
N GLU A 9 -37.49 9.89 15.09
CA GLU A 9 -36.34 10.82 15.07
C GLU A 9 -36.07 11.31 13.65
N LEU A 10 -36.12 10.41 12.65
CA LEU A 10 -35.92 10.78 11.26
C LEU A 10 -37.07 11.67 10.72
N GLU A 11 -38.32 11.42 11.14
CA GLU A 11 -39.48 12.26 10.80
C GLU A 11 -39.34 13.67 11.37
N LYS A 12 -38.84 13.85 12.62
CA LYS A 12 -38.55 15.16 13.21
C LYS A 12 -37.56 15.98 12.37
N VAL A 13 -36.53 15.34 11.79
CA VAL A 13 -35.57 16.02 10.91
C VAL A 13 -36.26 16.57 9.66
N LEU A 14 -37.13 15.76 9.04
CA LEU A 14 -37.87 16.17 7.85
C LEU A 14 -38.88 17.30 8.16
N GLU A 15 -39.53 17.24 9.30
CA GLU A 15 -40.44 18.29 9.79
C GLU A 15 -39.69 19.59 10.07
N HIS A 16 -38.52 19.49 10.74
CA HIS A 16 -37.67 20.65 11.06
C HIS A 16 -37.29 21.47 9.81
N TYR A 17 -37.04 20.80 8.68
CA TYR A 17 -36.67 21.47 7.44
C TYR A 17 -37.85 21.63 6.44
N SER A 18 -39.11 21.49 6.88
CA SER A 18 -40.28 21.58 5.99
C SER A 18 -40.35 22.88 5.17
N ASP A 19 -39.87 23.99 5.73
CA ASP A 19 -39.87 25.32 5.11
C ASP A 19 -38.54 25.64 4.38
N ASP A 20 -37.53 24.76 4.42
CA ASP A 20 -36.25 24.92 3.73
C ASP A 20 -36.06 23.79 2.71
N ALA A 21 -36.41 24.05 1.46
CA ALA A 21 -36.42 23.05 0.41
C ALA A 21 -35.05 22.42 0.15
N GLU A 22 -33.94 23.18 0.29
CA GLU A 22 -32.59 22.70 0.02
C GLU A 22 -32.10 21.79 1.16
N LYS A 23 -32.28 22.23 2.42
CA LYS A 23 -31.97 21.39 3.58
C LYS A 23 -32.86 20.17 3.71
N LEU A 24 -34.15 20.28 3.33
CA LEU A 24 -35.06 19.15 3.28
C LEU A 24 -34.60 18.10 2.25
N ALA A 25 -34.11 18.54 1.08
CA ALA A 25 -33.56 17.65 0.07
C ALA A 25 -32.29 16.94 0.58
N ALA A 26 -31.41 17.65 1.27
CA ALA A 26 -30.21 17.10 1.91
C ALA A 26 -30.54 16.11 3.03
N ALA A 27 -31.53 16.42 3.88
CA ALA A 27 -32.02 15.51 4.91
C ALA A 27 -32.59 14.22 4.29
N LYS A 28 -33.39 14.34 3.22
CA LYS A 28 -33.88 13.17 2.47
C LYS A 28 -32.76 12.35 1.87
N PHE A 29 -31.72 12.99 1.31
CA PHE A 29 -30.56 12.29 0.78
C PHE A 29 -29.88 11.44 1.86
N LEU A 30 -29.60 12.03 3.04
CA LEU A 30 -28.99 11.29 4.15
C LEU A 30 -29.87 10.13 4.61
N ILE A 31 -31.16 10.37 4.85
CA ILE A 31 -32.09 9.35 5.38
C ILE A 31 -32.29 8.20 4.40
N LEU A 32 -32.42 8.49 3.09
CA LEU A 32 -32.65 7.46 2.07
C LEU A 32 -31.43 6.57 1.84
N ASN A 33 -30.22 7.08 2.05
CA ASN A 33 -28.97 6.34 1.88
C ASN A 33 -28.39 5.82 3.20
N MET A 34 -29.02 6.10 4.35
CA MET A 34 -28.57 5.64 5.67
C MET A 34 -28.61 4.12 5.89
N PRO A 35 -29.58 3.34 5.32
CA PRO A 35 -29.59 1.90 5.48
C PRO A 35 -28.30 1.24 4.97
N GLY A 36 -27.67 0.43 5.83
CA GLY A 36 -26.40 -0.23 5.54
C GLY A 36 -25.16 0.51 6.11
N HIS A 37 -25.34 1.72 6.67
CA HIS A 37 -24.33 2.36 7.51
C HIS A 37 -24.47 1.87 8.95
N TYR A 38 -23.35 1.58 9.62
CA TYR A 38 -23.30 0.97 10.93
C TYR A 38 -22.44 1.75 11.91
N SER A 39 -22.84 1.69 13.18
CA SER A 39 -22.08 2.16 14.33
C SER A 39 -21.93 1.06 15.37
N TYR A 40 -21.04 1.23 16.37
CA TYR A 40 -20.98 0.33 17.51
C TYR A 40 -22.23 0.51 18.38
N ALA A 41 -22.84 -0.60 18.79
CA ALA A 41 -24.00 -0.57 19.69
C ALA A 41 -23.63 -0.11 21.11
N ASP A 42 -22.38 -0.36 21.54
CA ASP A 42 -21.84 0.11 22.82
C ASP A 42 -20.75 1.16 22.62
N THR A 43 -21.16 2.42 22.51
CA THR A 43 -20.24 3.57 22.38
C THR A 43 -19.41 3.78 23.64
N ASN A 44 -19.89 3.39 24.85
CA ASN A 44 -19.14 3.54 26.08
C ASN A 44 -17.93 2.61 26.13
N ALA A 45 -18.07 1.38 25.62
CA ALA A 45 -16.95 0.44 25.50
C ALA A 45 -15.86 0.99 24.56
N VAL A 46 -16.25 1.54 23.40
CA VAL A 46 -15.31 2.17 22.46
C VAL A 46 -14.63 3.38 23.08
N MET A 47 -15.35 4.22 23.81
CA MET A 47 -14.79 5.38 24.49
C MET A 47 -13.87 5.00 25.66
N ALA A 48 -14.15 3.92 26.39
CA ALA A 48 -13.27 3.41 27.43
C ALA A 48 -11.95 2.89 26.83
N TYR A 49 -12.04 2.09 25.77
CA TYR A 49 -10.89 1.64 24.99
C TYR A 49 -10.05 2.82 24.49
N SER A 50 -10.69 3.79 23.83
CA SER A 50 -10.02 4.96 23.25
C SER A 50 -9.25 5.77 24.31
N ARG A 51 -9.82 5.95 25.51
CA ARG A 51 -9.13 6.63 26.63
C ARG A 51 -7.92 5.85 27.13
N GLU A 52 -8.00 4.51 27.16
CA GLU A 52 -6.85 3.68 27.54
C GLU A 52 -5.77 3.74 26.47
N VAL A 53 -6.12 3.72 25.18
CA VAL A 53 -5.17 3.93 24.07
C VAL A 53 -4.45 5.28 24.21
N ASP A 54 -5.18 6.36 24.48
CA ASP A 54 -4.57 7.68 24.73
C ASP A 54 -3.56 7.62 25.89
N SER A 55 -3.90 6.94 26.97
CA SER A 55 -3.01 6.76 28.12
C SER A 55 -1.75 5.95 27.76
N ILE A 56 -1.90 4.87 26.97
CA ILE A 56 -0.78 4.03 26.50
C ILE A 56 0.16 4.87 25.63
N VAL A 57 -0.35 5.57 24.63
CA VAL A 57 0.45 6.40 23.71
C VAL A 57 1.22 7.48 24.48
N ASN A 58 0.56 8.16 25.42
CA ASN A 58 1.21 9.19 26.24
C ASN A 58 2.29 8.60 27.16
N ALA A 59 2.05 7.45 27.79
CA ALA A 59 3.01 6.80 28.69
C ALA A 59 4.20 6.17 27.96
N MET A 60 4.02 5.76 26.71
CA MET A 60 5.01 5.02 25.93
C MET A 60 5.63 5.87 24.82
N ARG A 61 5.49 7.20 24.83
CA ARG A 61 5.85 8.11 23.76
C ARG A 61 7.29 7.93 23.21
N ASP A 62 8.22 7.56 24.08
CA ASP A 62 9.64 7.38 23.73
C ASP A 62 10.02 5.90 23.53
N ARG A 63 9.04 5.01 23.48
CA ARG A 63 9.26 3.58 23.25
C ARG A 63 9.23 3.24 21.75
N PRO A 64 9.84 2.10 21.35
CA PRO A 64 9.71 1.59 19.98
C PRO A 64 8.24 1.44 19.57
N HIS A 65 7.90 1.79 18.33
CA HIS A 65 6.52 1.69 17.82
C HIS A 65 5.93 0.28 17.91
N SER A 66 6.78 -0.76 17.81
CA SER A 66 6.34 -2.15 18.00
C SER A 66 5.79 -2.41 19.41
N GLU A 67 6.43 -1.86 20.46
CA GLU A 67 5.97 -2.01 21.83
C GLU A 67 4.66 -1.25 22.06
N ILE A 68 4.51 -0.06 21.49
CA ILE A 68 3.28 0.73 21.55
C ILE A 68 2.14 -0.05 20.88
N ARG A 69 2.37 -0.56 19.66
CA ARG A 69 1.42 -1.38 18.92
C ARG A 69 0.96 -2.58 19.74
N ASP A 70 1.90 -3.35 20.27
CA ASP A 70 1.61 -4.57 21.01
C ASP A 70 0.77 -4.25 22.28
N SER A 71 1.04 -3.12 22.93
CA SER A 71 0.27 -2.63 24.07
C SER A 71 -1.14 -2.23 23.68
N ILE A 72 -1.33 -1.55 22.53
CA ILE A 72 -2.66 -1.20 22.01
C ILE A 72 -3.43 -2.45 21.61
N ASN A 73 -2.80 -3.42 20.94
CA ASN A 73 -3.43 -4.68 20.57
C ASN A 73 -3.89 -5.48 21.81
N GLN A 74 -3.08 -5.53 22.88
CA GLN A 74 -3.49 -6.15 24.15
C GLN A 74 -4.64 -5.38 24.81
N CYS A 75 -4.66 -4.07 24.72
CA CYS A 75 -5.78 -3.25 25.18
C CYS A 75 -7.06 -3.58 24.40
N ALA A 76 -7.00 -3.68 23.08
CA ALA A 76 -8.14 -4.06 22.24
C ALA A 76 -8.70 -5.44 22.60
N ILE A 77 -7.83 -6.42 22.87
CA ILE A 77 -8.24 -7.76 23.34
C ILE A 77 -8.95 -7.68 24.69
N ARG A 78 -8.40 -6.94 25.67
CA ARG A 78 -9.02 -6.80 27.00
C ARG A 78 -10.42 -6.17 26.95
N HIS A 79 -10.60 -5.19 26.07
CA HIS A 79 -11.90 -4.54 25.86
C HIS A 79 -12.83 -5.32 24.94
N GLY A 80 -12.38 -6.43 24.35
CA GLY A 80 -13.18 -7.24 23.43
C GLY A 80 -13.63 -6.50 22.17
N ILE A 81 -12.89 -5.49 21.75
CA ILE A 81 -13.27 -4.52 20.71
C ILE A 81 -13.63 -5.18 19.39
N GLN A 82 -12.89 -6.22 18.99
CA GLN A 82 -13.13 -6.95 17.73
C GLN A 82 -14.47 -7.68 17.67
N ASN A 83 -15.13 -7.87 18.83
CA ASN A 83 -16.40 -8.60 18.96
C ASN A 83 -17.54 -7.69 19.42
N LEU A 84 -17.35 -6.37 19.42
CA LEU A 84 -18.44 -5.45 19.80
C LEU A 84 -19.58 -5.55 18.78
N PRO A 85 -20.83 -5.64 19.26
CA PRO A 85 -21.98 -5.67 18.36
C PRO A 85 -22.11 -4.32 17.64
N THR A 86 -22.56 -4.39 16.39
CA THR A 86 -22.88 -3.23 15.57
C THR A 86 -24.39 -3.06 15.42
N ILE A 87 -24.81 -1.84 15.14
CA ILE A 87 -26.22 -1.49 14.92
C ILE A 87 -26.31 -0.55 13.74
N GLN A 88 -27.38 -0.60 12.97
CA GLN A 88 -27.57 0.33 11.86
C GLN A 88 -27.79 1.76 12.38
N ASP A 89 -27.17 2.73 11.72
CA ASP A 89 -27.29 4.13 12.12
C ASP A 89 -28.74 4.63 12.10
N CYS A 90 -29.56 4.16 11.17
CA CYS A 90 -30.98 4.50 11.11
C CYS A 90 -31.78 4.05 12.35
N GLU A 91 -31.26 3.11 13.14
CA GLU A 91 -31.92 2.62 14.37
C GLU A 91 -31.54 3.42 15.63
N ILE A 92 -30.48 4.27 15.57
CA ILE A 92 -29.95 4.94 16.77
C ILE A 92 -29.72 6.44 16.61
N ILE A 93 -29.61 6.96 15.37
CA ILE A 93 -29.30 8.36 15.13
C ILE A 93 -30.42 9.27 15.65
N THR A 94 -30.07 10.33 16.37
CA THR A 94 -31.05 11.27 16.92
C THR A 94 -31.31 12.44 15.95
N ALA A 95 -32.49 13.01 16.00
CA ALA A 95 -32.86 14.17 15.23
C ALA A 95 -31.91 15.36 15.51
N ASP A 96 -31.60 15.62 16.78
CA ASP A 96 -30.73 16.71 17.19
C ASP A 96 -29.33 16.57 16.60
N TYR A 97 -28.76 15.35 16.59
CA TYR A 97 -27.45 15.11 16.00
C TYR A 97 -27.47 15.37 14.48
N LEU A 98 -28.46 14.83 13.78
CA LEU A 98 -28.53 14.94 12.34
C LEU A 98 -28.82 16.39 11.89
N ILE A 99 -29.67 17.12 12.61
CA ILE A 99 -29.94 18.54 12.38
C ILE A 99 -28.66 19.36 12.56
N ARG A 100 -27.93 19.19 13.69
CA ARG A 100 -26.65 19.87 13.89
C ARG A 100 -25.63 19.59 12.79
N ASN A 101 -25.52 18.32 12.36
CA ASN A 101 -24.61 17.97 11.27
C ASN A 101 -25.01 18.66 9.95
N ILE A 102 -26.29 18.66 9.59
CA ILE A 102 -26.80 19.30 8.37
C ILE A 102 -26.51 20.80 8.43
N ASP A 103 -26.83 21.48 9.53
CA ASP A 103 -26.64 22.93 9.68
C ASP A 103 -25.16 23.32 9.58
N GLU A 104 -24.26 22.59 10.24
CA GLU A 104 -22.82 22.85 10.15
C GLU A 104 -22.25 22.57 8.76
N ALA A 105 -22.72 21.49 8.10
CA ALA A 105 -22.30 21.19 6.74
C ALA A 105 -22.78 22.28 5.76
N PHE A 106 -24.03 22.76 5.88
CA PHE A 106 -24.55 23.87 5.09
C PHE A 106 -23.80 25.17 5.34
N ARG A 107 -23.48 25.47 6.58
CA ARG A 107 -22.64 26.63 6.93
C ARG A 107 -21.28 26.55 6.24
N SER A 108 -20.62 25.40 6.30
CA SER A 108 -19.35 25.16 5.64
C SER A 108 -19.46 25.31 4.12
N TRP A 109 -20.54 24.84 3.50
CA TRP A 109 -20.77 24.92 2.06
C TRP A 109 -21.14 26.34 1.59
N LYS A 110 -22.15 26.97 2.21
CA LYS A 110 -22.71 28.26 1.74
C LYS A 110 -21.91 29.47 2.22
N GLU A 111 -21.43 29.44 3.47
CA GLU A 111 -20.75 30.57 4.12
C GLU A 111 -19.23 30.37 4.16
N GLY A 112 -18.77 29.07 4.15
CA GLY A 112 -17.36 28.71 4.14
C GLY A 112 -16.64 29.19 2.88
N ARG A 113 -15.32 29.22 2.91
CA ARG A 113 -14.49 29.75 1.82
C ARG A 113 -14.19 28.73 0.73
N TRP A 114 -14.16 27.45 1.06
CA TRP A 114 -13.50 26.43 0.24
C TRP A 114 -14.45 25.48 -0.48
N ALA A 115 -15.72 25.36 -0.05
CA ALA A 115 -16.70 24.43 -0.60
C ALA A 115 -17.79 25.05 -1.47
N ARG A 116 -17.86 26.38 -1.62
CA ARG A 116 -18.92 27.09 -2.36
C ARG A 116 -19.07 26.68 -3.82
N HIS A 117 -18.03 26.13 -4.41
CA HIS A 117 -18.01 25.68 -5.81
C HIS A 117 -18.66 24.31 -6.01
N LEU A 118 -18.92 23.55 -4.94
CA LEU A 118 -19.57 22.26 -5.05
C LEU A 118 -20.98 22.40 -5.55
N THR A 119 -21.37 21.51 -6.46
CA THR A 119 -22.79 21.31 -6.80
C THR A 119 -23.53 20.76 -5.59
N PHE A 120 -24.87 20.84 -5.59
CA PHE A 120 -25.66 20.24 -4.51
C PHE A 120 -25.40 18.74 -4.36
N ASP A 121 -25.27 18.03 -5.48
CA ASP A 121 -25.00 16.58 -5.48
C ASP A 121 -23.62 16.26 -4.91
N ASP A 122 -22.57 17.01 -5.31
CA ASP A 122 -21.22 16.87 -4.74
C ASP A 122 -21.19 17.23 -3.24
N PHE A 123 -21.91 18.26 -2.84
CA PHE A 123 -22.06 18.62 -1.43
C PHE A 123 -22.71 17.50 -0.63
N CYS A 124 -23.82 16.94 -1.13
CA CYS A 124 -24.53 15.85 -0.48
C CYS A 124 -23.65 14.60 -0.32
N GLU A 125 -22.82 14.32 -1.30
CA GLU A 125 -21.98 13.11 -1.32
C GLU A 125 -20.66 13.30 -0.55
N TYR A 126 -20.02 14.48 -0.60
CA TYR A 126 -18.63 14.65 -0.20
C TYR A 126 -18.39 15.67 0.92
N LEU A 127 -19.43 16.28 1.50
CA LEU A 127 -19.28 17.18 2.63
C LEU A 127 -20.42 17.07 3.65
N LEU A 128 -21.62 16.75 3.21
CA LEU A 128 -22.81 16.64 4.06
C LEU A 128 -22.79 15.43 5.01
N PRO A 129 -22.25 14.22 4.65
CA PRO A 129 -22.41 13.02 5.45
C PRO A 129 -21.95 13.21 6.91
N TYR A 130 -22.65 12.56 7.83
CA TYR A 130 -22.42 12.68 9.27
C TYR A 130 -21.26 11.81 9.78
N LYS A 131 -20.70 10.97 8.93
CA LYS A 131 -19.52 10.13 9.15
C LYS A 131 -18.64 10.08 7.90
N VAL A 132 -17.36 9.81 8.07
CA VAL A 132 -16.37 9.62 6.99
C VAL A 132 -16.09 8.14 6.75
N GLU A 133 -16.22 7.32 7.81
CA GLU A 133 -15.93 5.88 7.80
C GLU A 133 -17.00 5.11 8.57
N GLU A 134 -17.19 3.84 8.20
CA GLU A 134 -18.05 2.95 8.97
C GLU A 134 -17.54 2.75 10.39
N LEU A 135 -18.46 2.55 11.32
CA LEU A 135 -18.18 2.41 12.76
C LEU A 135 -17.58 3.67 13.42
N GLN A 136 -17.50 4.79 12.70
CA GLN A 136 -17.17 6.08 13.32
C GLN A 136 -18.22 6.43 14.36
N LEU A 137 -17.78 6.95 15.53
CA LEU A 137 -18.68 7.38 16.58
C LEU A 137 -19.59 8.51 16.09
N LEU A 138 -20.90 8.41 16.42
CA LEU A 138 -21.89 9.46 16.19
C LEU A 138 -21.76 10.52 17.29
N ASP A 139 -20.68 11.28 17.23
CA ASP A 139 -20.36 12.36 18.13
C ASP A 139 -20.26 13.69 17.37
N ASP A 140 -20.16 14.82 18.08
CA ASP A 140 -20.11 16.15 17.48
C ASP A 140 -18.72 16.48 16.88
N TRP A 141 -18.07 15.49 16.20
CA TRP A 141 -16.71 15.60 15.65
C TRP A 141 -16.55 16.83 14.74
N ARG A 142 -17.55 17.13 13.91
CA ARG A 142 -17.53 18.26 12.98
C ARG A 142 -17.40 19.58 13.72
N ILE A 143 -18.05 19.74 14.87
CA ILE A 143 -17.97 20.95 15.70
C ILE A 143 -16.68 20.96 16.50
N ARG A 144 -16.32 19.83 17.14
CA ARG A 144 -15.11 19.75 17.98
C ARG A 144 -13.82 20.00 17.19
N LEU A 145 -13.76 19.55 15.94
CA LEU A 145 -12.56 19.69 15.10
C LEU A 145 -12.52 20.99 14.30
N LYS A 146 -13.49 21.88 14.47
CA LYS A 146 -13.61 23.12 13.67
C LYS A 146 -12.39 24.05 13.77
N ASP A 147 -11.70 24.04 14.89
CA ASP A 147 -10.49 24.82 15.14
C ASP A 147 -9.22 23.96 15.15
N TYR A 148 -9.32 22.67 14.74
CA TYR A 148 -8.22 21.74 14.79
C TYR A 148 -7.27 21.96 13.60
N HIS A 149 -5.98 22.17 13.88
CA HIS A 149 -4.93 22.43 12.89
C HIS A 149 -5.18 23.69 12.00
N THR A 150 -5.77 24.74 12.56
CA THR A 150 -6.14 25.98 11.82
C THR A 150 -5.07 27.05 11.86
N GLU A 151 -3.97 26.89 12.58
CA GLU A 151 -2.95 27.93 12.80
C GLU A 151 -2.44 28.51 11.47
N ARG A 152 -2.17 27.66 10.49
CA ARG A 152 -1.70 28.06 9.16
C ARG A 152 -2.81 28.67 8.28
N LEU A 153 -4.07 28.43 8.60
CA LEU A 153 -5.21 29.01 7.87
C LEU A 153 -5.43 30.50 8.19
N HIS A 154 -4.96 30.97 9.34
CA HIS A 154 -5.00 32.41 9.68
C HIS A 154 -4.16 33.24 8.69
N ASP A 155 -2.95 32.77 8.40
CA ASP A 155 -2.06 33.41 7.43
C ASP A 155 -2.63 33.33 6.01
N LEU A 156 -3.21 32.19 5.64
CA LEU A 156 -3.88 32.02 4.35
C LEU A 156 -5.04 33.01 4.19
N ALA A 157 -5.79 33.28 5.27
CA ALA A 157 -6.92 34.21 5.26
C ALA A 157 -6.53 35.67 4.92
N LEU A 158 -5.26 36.03 5.13
CA LEU A 158 -4.70 37.36 4.80
C LEU A 158 -4.26 37.48 3.34
N CYS A 159 -4.16 36.34 2.61
CA CYS A 159 -3.73 36.32 1.22
C CYS A 159 -4.93 36.46 0.28
N ASP A 160 -5.17 37.62 -0.30
CA ASP A 160 -6.33 37.87 -1.16
C ASP A 160 -6.45 36.95 -2.37
N VAL A 161 -5.35 36.44 -2.88
CA VAL A 161 -5.30 35.52 -4.04
C VAL A 161 -5.65 34.09 -3.65
N LEU A 162 -5.20 33.62 -2.49
CA LEU A 162 -5.25 32.21 -2.11
C LEU A 162 -6.31 31.88 -1.04
N LYS A 163 -6.86 32.88 -0.34
CA LYS A 163 -7.79 32.68 0.80
C LYS A 163 -9.03 31.83 0.50
N ASN A 164 -9.44 31.74 -0.77
CA ASN A 164 -10.59 30.94 -1.20
C ASN A 164 -10.17 29.62 -1.90
N SER A 165 -8.89 29.29 -1.94
CA SER A 165 -8.40 28.09 -2.58
C SER A 165 -8.58 26.88 -1.66
N ALA A 166 -9.46 25.94 -2.00
CA ALA A 166 -9.60 24.65 -1.31
C ALA A 166 -8.28 23.86 -1.32
N TYR A 167 -7.55 23.92 -2.44
CA TYR A 167 -6.24 23.31 -2.60
C TYR A 167 -5.23 23.85 -1.58
N GLU A 168 -5.10 25.16 -1.48
CA GLU A 168 -4.12 25.75 -0.56
C GLU A 168 -4.51 25.53 0.90
N ALA A 169 -5.80 25.64 1.23
CA ALA A 169 -6.29 25.31 2.57
C ALA A 169 -5.99 23.85 2.94
N CYS A 170 -6.27 22.91 2.04
CA CYS A 170 -5.94 21.51 2.22
C CYS A 170 -4.44 21.32 2.44
N ARG A 171 -3.60 21.97 1.64
CA ARG A 171 -2.14 21.91 1.74
C ARG A 171 -1.63 22.39 3.10
N GLN A 172 -2.10 23.53 3.58
CA GLN A 172 -1.67 24.11 4.86
C GLN A 172 -2.08 23.23 6.06
N VAL A 173 -3.31 22.72 6.07
CA VAL A 173 -3.78 21.83 7.14
C VAL A 173 -3.03 20.49 7.09
N ASN A 174 -2.77 19.95 5.90
CA ASN A 174 -2.04 18.69 5.79
C ASN A 174 -0.58 18.81 6.26
N TYR A 175 0.09 19.95 6.01
CA TYR A 175 1.40 20.22 6.61
C TYR A 175 1.34 20.24 8.13
N SER A 176 0.32 20.88 8.72
CA SER A 176 0.15 20.90 10.17
C SER A 176 -0.07 19.49 10.75
N LEU A 177 -0.88 18.66 10.07
CA LEU A 177 -1.08 17.26 10.44
C LEU A 177 0.22 16.44 10.34
N HIS A 178 0.99 16.62 9.26
CA HIS A 178 2.27 15.93 9.05
C HIS A 178 3.28 16.28 10.16
N ASP A 179 3.45 17.56 10.45
CA ASP A 179 4.37 18.04 11.48
C ASP A 179 4.01 17.49 12.87
N SER A 180 2.72 17.37 13.15
CA SER A 180 2.20 16.85 14.42
C SER A 180 2.38 15.33 14.55
N LEU A 181 2.05 14.56 13.52
CA LEU A 181 1.98 13.10 13.58
C LEU A 181 3.32 12.42 13.23
N ARG A 182 4.13 13.02 12.35
CA ARG A 182 5.35 12.41 11.80
C ARG A 182 5.05 10.98 11.30
N PRO A 183 4.23 10.83 10.27
CA PRO A 183 3.60 9.56 9.91
C PRO A 183 4.59 8.43 9.67
N ASN A 184 4.22 7.23 10.12
CA ASN A 184 4.98 6.01 9.91
C ASN A 184 4.03 4.90 9.44
N HIS A 185 4.28 4.37 8.23
CA HIS A 185 3.46 3.32 7.60
C HIS A 185 3.88 1.89 7.97
N GLY A 186 4.91 1.72 8.78
CA GLY A 186 5.48 0.38 9.08
C GLY A 186 4.65 -0.48 10.02
N THR A 187 3.52 0.02 10.52
CA THR A 187 2.74 -0.67 11.56
C THR A 187 1.25 -0.45 11.32
N GLN A 188 0.47 -1.53 11.32
CA GLN A 188 -0.99 -1.49 11.24
C GLN A 188 -1.60 -1.82 12.60
N LEU A 189 -2.72 -1.19 12.91
CA LEU A 189 -3.56 -1.49 14.05
C LEU A 189 -4.84 -2.17 13.57
N ASP A 190 -5.17 -3.31 14.15
CA ASP A 190 -6.50 -3.93 14.03
C ASP A 190 -7.41 -3.32 15.11
N CYS A 191 -7.64 -2.03 15.07
CA CYS A 191 -8.51 -1.38 16.04
C CYS A 191 -9.70 -0.68 15.37
N PRO A 192 -10.83 -0.56 16.09
CA PRO A 192 -11.97 0.20 15.62
C PRO A 192 -11.60 1.67 15.43
N PHE A 193 -12.39 2.39 14.63
CA PHE A 193 -12.20 3.81 14.45
C PHE A 193 -12.34 4.54 15.80
N MET A 194 -11.25 5.14 16.24
CA MET A 194 -11.17 5.95 17.44
C MET A 194 -11.55 7.40 17.15
N PRO A 195 -11.94 8.20 18.18
CA PRO A 195 -12.01 9.65 18.00
C PRO A 195 -10.72 10.19 17.36
N VAL A 196 -10.89 11.11 16.42
CA VAL A 196 -9.76 11.65 15.62
C VAL A 196 -8.65 12.20 16.50
N GLU A 197 -8.98 12.83 17.62
CA GLU A 197 -8.01 13.41 18.55
C GLU A 197 -7.11 12.34 19.20
N ILE A 198 -7.59 11.12 19.31
CA ILE A 198 -6.80 9.99 19.84
C ILE A 198 -6.04 9.33 18.70
N LEU A 199 -6.70 9.08 17.57
CA LEU A 199 -6.06 8.53 16.38
C LEU A 199 -4.88 9.40 15.92
N ALA A 200 -5.02 10.72 16.01
CA ALA A 200 -3.98 11.69 15.69
C ALA A 200 -2.75 11.66 16.62
N LYS A 201 -2.81 10.97 17.75
CA LYS A 201 -1.67 10.79 18.66
C LYS A 201 -0.95 9.46 18.47
N VAL A 202 -1.58 8.49 17.80
CA VAL A 202 -0.96 7.20 17.52
C VAL A 202 0.14 7.40 16.48
N PRO A 203 1.41 7.03 16.77
CA PRO A 203 2.55 7.43 15.94
C PRO A 203 2.74 6.58 14.68
N PHE A 204 1.74 5.81 14.28
CA PHE A 204 1.75 4.96 13.09
C PHE A 204 0.31 4.69 12.62
N GLY A 205 0.17 4.31 11.35
CA GLY A 205 -1.12 3.96 10.75
C GLY A 205 -0.96 3.44 9.33
N SER A 206 -1.99 2.82 8.81
CA SER A 206 -2.09 2.45 7.40
C SER A 206 -2.38 3.68 6.53
N CYS A 207 -2.27 3.53 5.21
CA CYS A 207 -2.70 4.58 4.28
C CYS A 207 -4.20 4.90 4.43
N ASP A 208 -5.01 3.91 4.81
CA ASP A 208 -6.45 4.11 5.03
C ASP A 208 -6.73 4.89 6.32
N ASP A 209 -6.06 4.56 7.44
CA ASP A 209 -6.16 5.31 8.70
C ASP A 209 -5.85 6.80 8.50
N TYR A 210 -4.76 7.10 7.79
CA TYR A 210 -4.38 8.48 7.49
C TYR A 210 -5.34 9.17 6.52
N ALA A 211 -5.89 8.44 5.54
CA ALA A 211 -6.87 9.00 4.63
C ALA A 211 -8.19 9.34 5.33
N VAL A 212 -8.63 8.50 6.28
CA VAL A 212 -9.82 8.72 7.11
C VAL A 212 -9.59 9.89 8.06
N LEU A 213 -8.46 9.90 8.78
CA LEU A 213 -8.07 10.98 9.68
C LEU A 213 -8.09 12.34 8.97
N ALA A 214 -7.39 12.42 7.83
CA ALA A 214 -7.31 13.62 7.03
C ALA A 214 -8.70 14.07 6.54
N SER A 215 -9.51 13.15 5.99
CA SER A 215 -10.87 13.48 5.53
C SER A 215 -11.74 14.03 6.65
N THR A 216 -11.67 13.45 7.85
CA THR A 216 -12.47 13.92 9.00
C THR A 216 -12.08 15.34 9.39
N VAL A 217 -10.78 15.66 9.45
CA VAL A 217 -10.31 17.02 9.74
C VAL A 217 -10.72 17.98 8.63
N PHE A 218 -10.50 17.62 7.36
CA PHE A 218 -10.86 18.52 6.24
C PHE A 218 -12.35 18.81 6.17
N TRP A 219 -13.20 17.83 6.37
CA TRP A 219 -14.65 18.04 6.37
C TRP A 219 -15.13 18.92 7.53
N SER A 220 -14.51 18.80 8.71
CA SER A 220 -14.82 19.68 9.84
C SER A 220 -14.50 21.15 9.54
N LEU A 221 -13.46 21.40 8.74
CA LEU A 221 -13.04 22.73 8.30
C LEU A 221 -13.79 23.23 7.04
N GLY A 222 -14.64 22.39 6.44
CA GLY A 222 -15.34 22.72 5.20
C GLY A 222 -14.45 22.66 3.96
N ILE A 223 -13.35 21.90 4.00
CA ILE A 223 -12.47 21.66 2.84
C ILE A 223 -12.97 20.39 2.13
N PRO A 224 -13.39 20.47 0.84
CA PRO A 224 -13.97 19.34 0.13
C PRO A 224 -12.89 18.38 -0.32
N VAL A 225 -12.83 17.25 0.35
CA VAL A 225 -11.90 16.15 0.08
C VAL A 225 -12.68 14.85 -0.03
N VAL A 226 -12.32 14.02 -1.00
CA VAL A 226 -12.87 12.66 -1.15
C VAL A 226 -11.79 11.64 -0.89
N ARG A 227 -12.19 10.38 -0.65
CA ARG A 227 -11.29 9.27 -0.41
C ARG A 227 -11.44 8.23 -1.51
N ASP A 228 -10.32 7.93 -2.17
CA ASP A 228 -10.24 6.97 -3.26
C ASP A 228 -9.27 5.84 -2.88
N PHE A 229 -9.45 4.67 -3.50
CA PHE A 229 -8.59 3.53 -3.23
C PHE A 229 -8.49 2.59 -4.44
N THR A 230 -7.35 1.88 -4.53
CA THR A 230 -7.23 0.67 -5.34
C THR A 230 -7.32 -0.54 -4.42
N PRO A 231 -8.24 -1.49 -4.67
CA PRO A 231 -8.45 -2.61 -3.75
C PRO A 231 -7.26 -3.56 -3.70
N GLN A 232 -6.54 -3.68 -4.80
CA GLN A 232 -5.36 -4.53 -4.95
C GLN A 232 -4.50 -4.00 -6.10
N TRP A 233 -3.24 -3.73 -5.83
CA TRP A 233 -2.26 -3.50 -6.89
C TRP A 233 -1.98 -4.79 -7.66
N ALA A 234 -1.80 -4.71 -8.96
CA ALA A 234 -1.44 -5.88 -9.75
C ALA A 234 -0.01 -6.38 -9.47
N PHE A 235 0.85 -5.57 -8.87
CA PHE A 235 2.28 -5.85 -8.66
C PHE A 235 2.72 -5.75 -7.19
N ARG A 236 1.79 -5.52 -6.25
CA ARG A 236 2.03 -5.53 -4.81
C ARG A 236 1.06 -6.46 -4.09
N SER A 237 1.39 -6.84 -2.84
CA SER A 237 0.54 -7.71 -2.02
C SER A 237 -0.68 -7.03 -1.41
N GLN A 238 -0.84 -5.71 -1.57
CA GLN A 238 -1.87 -4.91 -0.91
C GLN A 238 -2.52 -3.90 -1.87
N GLY A 239 -3.59 -3.28 -1.42
CA GLY A 239 -4.19 -2.09 -2.02
C GLY A 239 -3.53 -0.80 -1.56
N HIS A 240 -4.21 0.32 -1.82
CA HIS A 240 -3.79 1.66 -1.37
C HIS A 240 -4.99 2.59 -1.28
N SER A 241 -5.02 3.44 -0.25
CA SER A 241 -6.02 4.50 -0.09
C SER A 241 -5.36 5.86 -0.07
N TRP A 242 -6.03 6.86 -0.64
CA TRP A 242 -5.55 8.24 -0.71
C TRP A 242 -6.71 9.24 -0.70
N ASN A 243 -6.39 10.51 -0.53
CA ASN A 243 -7.33 11.61 -0.57
C ASN A 243 -7.28 12.35 -1.92
N VAL A 244 -8.35 13.05 -2.26
CA VAL A 244 -8.41 13.92 -3.43
C VAL A 244 -9.11 15.21 -3.05
N VAL A 245 -8.42 16.34 -3.18
CA VAL A 245 -9.08 17.64 -3.00
C VAL A 245 -9.85 18.02 -4.26
N LEU A 246 -11.11 18.44 -4.09
CA LEU A 246 -11.97 18.95 -5.15
C LEU A 246 -11.72 20.46 -5.30
N HIS A 247 -10.97 20.83 -6.32
CA HIS A 247 -10.62 22.23 -6.56
C HIS A 247 -11.70 22.98 -7.33
N SER A 248 -11.83 24.28 -7.10
CA SER A 248 -12.85 25.14 -7.72
C SER A 248 -12.74 25.30 -9.25
N ASP A 249 -11.59 24.96 -9.83
CA ASP A 249 -11.39 24.92 -11.29
C ASP A 249 -11.73 23.57 -11.94
N GLY A 250 -12.30 22.64 -11.16
CA GLY A 250 -12.67 21.29 -11.60
C GLY A 250 -11.54 20.26 -11.53
N ARG A 251 -10.32 20.66 -11.19
CA ARG A 251 -9.22 19.70 -10.98
C ARG A 251 -9.47 18.86 -9.74
N ARG A 252 -9.03 17.63 -9.83
CA ARG A 252 -9.01 16.65 -8.75
C ARG A 252 -7.56 16.32 -8.46
N LEU A 253 -7.06 16.71 -7.28
CA LEU A 253 -5.65 16.61 -6.94
C LEU A 253 -5.46 15.54 -5.87
N PRO A 254 -4.94 14.35 -6.24
CA PRO A 254 -4.67 13.27 -5.30
C PRO A 254 -3.47 13.59 -4.41
N PHE A 255 -3.52 13.08 -3.17
CA PHE A 255 -2.43 13.15 -2.20
C PHE A 255 -2.63 12.06 -1.15
N SER A 256 -1.57 11.66 -0.47
CA SER A 256 -1.67 10.77 0.67
C SER A 256 -1.90 11.60 1.93
N GLY A 257 -3.11 11.52 2.50
CA GLY A 257 -3.47 12.26 3.70
C GLY A 257 -2.41 12.15 4.78
N VAL A 258 -2.09 13.25 5.46
CA VAL A 258 -1.01 13.38 6.45
C VAL A 258 0.41 13.24 5.86
N CYS A 259 0.64 12.39 4.87
CA CYS A 259 1.98 12.00 4.39
C CYS A 259 2.51 12.88 3.28
N THR A 260 1.71 13.16 2.25
CA THR A 260 2.05 14.07 1.15
C THR A 260 0.97 15.12 1.01
N VAL A 261 1.29 16.27 0.41
CA VAL A 261 0.30 17.33 0.21
C VAL A 261 -0.18 17.37 -1.23
N PRO A 262 -1.39 17.93 -1.51
CA PRO A 262 -1.85 18.12 -2.87
C PRO A 262 -0.84 18.88 -3.71
N GLY A 263 -0.59 18.43 -4.95
CA GLY A 263 0.37 19.03 -5.87
C GLY A 263 1.81 18.53 -5.74
N GLU A 264 2.13 17.77 -4.70
CA GLU A 264 3.37 16.99 -4.64
C GLU A 264 3.24 15.68 -5.43
N PRO A 265 4.36 15.11 -5.91
CA PRO A 265 4.31 13.83 -6.58
C PRO A 265 3.68 12.75 -5.70
N HIS A 266 2.55 12.23 -6.14
CA HIS A 266 1.92 11.04 -5.57
C HIS A 266 1.88 10.00 -6.68
N ASN A 267 2.76 9.00 -6.59
CA ASN A 267 2.90 8.01 -7.64
C ASN A 267 1.72 7.04 -7.64
N LEU A 268 0.78 7.27 -8.54
CA LEU A 268 -0.33 6.38 -8.86
C LEU A 268 -0.16 5.72 -10.24
N ASN A 269 1.00 5.91 -10.91
CA ASN A 269 1.28 5.39 -12.25
C ASN A 269 1.68 3.91 -12.25
N GLU A 270 1.58 3.25 -11.12
CA GLU A 270 1.82 1.82 -11.02
C GLU A 270 0.68 1.03 -11.69
N LYS A 271 0.88 -0.25 -11.99
CA LYS A 271 -0.13 -1.12 -12.61
C LYS A 271 -1.39 -1.20 -11.73
N MET A 272 -2.31 -0.27 -11.95
CA MET A 272 -3.57 -0.16 -11.22
C MET A 272 -4.67 -0.88 -12.00
N PRO A 273 -5.24 -1.96 -11.49
CA PRO A 273 -6.32 -2.66 -12.18
C PRO A 273 -7.65 -1.91 -12.10
N LYS A 274 -7.93 -1.27 -10.96
CA LYS A 274 -9.15 -0.54 -10.64
C LYS A 274 -8.90 0.52 -9.57
N ALA A 275 -9.68 1.61 -9.62
CA ALA A 275 -9.80 2.56 -8.53
C ALA A 275 -11.28 2.82 -8.21
N TYR A 276 -11.58 2.90 -6.93
CA TYR A 276 -12.91 3.18 -6.41
C TYR A 276 -12.86 4.41 -5.51
N ARG A 277 -14.00 5.11 -5.43
CA ARG A 277 -14.22 6.24 -4.51
C ARG A 277 -15.25 5.82 -3.48
N HIS A 278 -14.96 6.09 -2.21
CA HIS A 278 -15.96 5.97 -1.16
C HIS A 278 -17.10 6.97 -1.39
N THR A 279 -18.33 6.51 -1.19
CA THR A 279 -19.55 7.31 -1.33
C THR A 279 -20.41 7.13 -0.09
N TYR A 280 -21.24 8.14 0.21
CA TYR A 280 -22.29 7.97 1.22
C TYR A 280 -23.51 7.27 0.62
N ALA A 281 -23.84 7.61 -0.63
CA ALA A 281 -24.94 6.95 -1.32
C ALA A 281 -24.55 5.54 -1.75
N ALA A 282 -25.47 4.60 -1.54
CA ALA A 282 -25.28 3.23 -1.95
C ALA A 282 -25.33 3.07 -3.48
N ASN A 283 -24.38 2.34 -4.04
CA ASN A 283 -24.33 1.97 -5.45
C ASN A 283 -25.41 0.92 -5.76
N LYS A 284 -26.35 1.26 -6.63
CA LYS A 284 -27.48 0.40 -6.97
C LYS A 284 -27.06 -0.94 -7.60
N GLU A 285 -26.01 -0.95 -8.41
CA GLU A 285 -25.50 -2.17 -9.04
C GLU A 285 -24.88 -3.11 -7.99
N LEU A 286 -24.15 -2.56 -7.02
CA LEU A 286 -23.62 -3.33 -5.88
C LEU A 286 -24.74 -3.82 -4.95
N GLN A 287 -25.77 -3.02 -4.72
CA GLN A 287 -26.94 -3.48 -3.97
C GLN A 287 -27.63 -4.65 -4.68
N GLN A 288 -27.78 -4.58 -6.01
CA GLN A 288 -28.34 -5.67 -6.80
C GLN A 288 -27.46 -6.92 -6.75
N LEU A 289 -26.13 -6.78 -6.87
CA LEU A 289 -25.18 -7.88 -6.67
C LEU A 289 -25.39 -8.55 -5.30
N ASN A 290 -25.48 -7.74 -4.24
CA ASN A 290 -25.64 -8.22 -2.86
C ASN A 290 -26.97 -8.92 -2.60
N GLN A 291 -28.00 -8.63 -3.39
CA GLN A 291 -29.32 -9.28 -3.31
C GLN A 291 -29.39 -10.58 -4.11
N GLU A 292 -28.66 -10.66 -5.22
CA GLU A 292 -28.81 -11.75 -6.21
C GLU A 292 -27.73 -12.84 -6.08
N ALA A 293 -26.53 -12.52 -5.58
CA ALA A 293 -25.43 -13.47 -5.51
C ALA A 293 -25.46 -14.26 -4.20
N ASN A 294 -25.23 -15.58 -4.28
CA ASN A 294 -25.16 -16.45 -3.11
C ASN A 294 -23.89 -16.25 -2.28
N PHE A 295 -22.79 -15.87 -2.94
CA PHE A 295 -21.54 -15.48 -2.30
C PHE A 295 -21.00 -14.21 -2.94
N ILE A 296 -20.54 -13.28 -2.10
CA ILE A 296 -20.02 -11.99 -2.52
C ILE A 296 -18.62 -11.83 -1.92
N PRO A 297 -17.59 -11.64 -2.77
CA PRO A 297 -16.26 -11.34 -2.27
C PRO A 297 -16.25 -10.09 -1.37
N PRO A 298 -15.39 -10.04 -0.33
CA PRO A 298 -15.42 -8.98 0.70
C PRO A 298 -15.45 -7.55 0.14
N LEU A 299 -14.67 -7.24 -0.89
CA LEU A 299 -14.65 -5.92 -1.53
C LEU A 299 -16.05 -5.45 -1.95
N PHE A 300 -16.86 -6.34 -2.54
CA PHE A 300 -18.15 -6.01 -3.12
C PHE A 300 -19.33 -6.15 -2.14
N GLN A 301 -19.07 -6.53 -0.90
CA GLN A 301 -20.04 -6.44 0.19
C GLN A 301 -20.26 -4.97 0.58
N ASN A 302 -19.23 -4.13 0.45
CA ASN A 302 -19.37 -2.69 0.60
C ASN A 302 -20.07 -2.10 -0.62
N VAL A 303 -21.30 -1.60 -0.40
CA VAL A 303 -22.10 -0.97 -1.46
C VAL A 303 -21.83 0.55 -1.60
N PHE A 304 -21.03 1.13 -0.72
CA PHE A 304 -20.76 2.56 -0.64
C PHE A 304 -19.48 2.93 -1.39
N MET A 305 -19.43 2.55 -2.66
CA MET A 305 -18.32 2.91 -3.54
C MET A 305 -18.75 3.02 -5.00
N ARG A 306 -18.00 3.82 -5.77
CA ARG A 306 -18.16 3.94 -7.22
C ARG A 306 -16.81 3.82 -7.94
N ASP A 307 -16.85 3.32 -9.16
CA ASP A 307 -15.67 3.20 -10.04
C ASP A 307 -15.20 4.58 -10.54
N VAL A 308 -13.97 4.92 -10.23
CA VAL A 308 -13.27 6.14 -10.67
C VAL A 308 -11.96 5.84 -11.42
N THR A 309 -11.80 4.62 -11.92
CA THR A 309 -10.56 4.18 -12.60
C THR A 309 -10.14 5.14 -13.71
N ALA A 310 -11.09 5.61 -14.52
CA ALA A 310 -10.82 6.54 -15.63
C ALA A 310 -10.36 7.95 -15.17
N ASP A 311 -10.53 8.30 -13.89
CA ASP A 311 -10.03 9.56 -13.34
C ASP A 311 -8.49 9.53 -13.17
N TYR A 312 -7.87 8.34 -13.14
CA TYR A 312 -6.45 8.14 -12.83
C TYR A 312 -5.62 7.58 -13.97
N ILE A 313 -6.14 6.61 -14.71
CA ILE A 313 -5.40 5.85 -15.70
C ILE A 313 -6.18 5.64 -16.99
N ALA A 314 -5.46 5.41 -18.06
CA ALA A 314 -6.06 4.88 -19.28
C ALA A 314 -6.64 3.48 -19.00
N CYS A 315 -7.90 3.28 -19.37
CA CYS A 315 -8.62 2.03 -19.14
C CYS A 315 -9.47 1.65 -20.35
N ARG A 316 -9.93 0.40 -20.40
CA ARG A 316 -10.80 -0.13 -21.47
C ARG A 316 -11.88 -1.03 -20.89
N ASP A 317 -13.00 -1.08 -21.58
CA ASP A 317 -14.00 -2.13 -21.37
C ASP A 317 -13.48 -3.43 -22.00
N VAL A 318 -13.55 -4.52 -21.25
CA VAL A 318 -12.99 -5.81 -21.62
C VAL A 318 -14.07 -6.86 -21.67
N THR A 319 -14.26 -7.48 -22.83
CA THR A 319 -15.19 -8.61 -22.99
C THR A 319 -14.42 -9.92 -23.02
N VAL A 320 -14.57 -10.71 -21.96
CA VAL A 320 -13.92 -12.01 -21.80
C VAL A 320 -14.83 -13.13 -22.30
N GLN A 321 -14.25 -14.07 -23.06
CA GLN A 321 -14.91 -15.31 -23.43
C GLN A 321 -14.72 -16.33 -22.30
N LEU A 322 -15.83 -16.81 -21.74
CA LEU A 322 -15.83 -17.76 -20.63
C LEU A 322 -15.76 -19.21 -21.14
N SER A 323 -15.11 -20.09 -20.37
CA SER A 323 -15.00 -21.52 -20.68
C SER A 323 -16.34 -22.24 -20.65
N GLU A 324 -17.32 -21.74 -19.89
CA GLU A 324 -18.67 -22.30 -19.79
C GLU A 324 -19.74 -21.23 -19.82
N LYS A 325 -20.99 -21.63 -20.05
CA LYS A 325 -22.15 -20.73 -19.98
C LYS A 325 -22.51 -20.43 -18.53
N THR A 326 -22.69 -19.17 -18.22
CA THR A 326 -23.21 -18.73 -16.93
C THR A 326 -24.11 -17.51 -17.08
N SER A 327 -25.06 -17.33 -16.17
CA SER A 327 -25.95 -16.16 -16.07
C SER A 327 -25.77 -15.39 -14.78
N GLY A 328 -24.87 -15.87 -13.90
CA GLY A 328 -24.57 -15.26 -12.61
C GLY A 328 -23.48 -14.18 -12.69
N TYR A 329 -23.06 -13.74 -11.53
CA TYR A 329 -21.95 -12.78 -11.41
C TYR A 329 -20.60 -13.46 -11.62
N VAL A 330 -19.76 -12.78 -12.34
CA VAL A 330 -18.35 -13.14 -12.63
C VAL A 330 -17.47 -12.00 -12.20
N TYR A 331 -16.24 -12.34 -11.82
CA TYR A 331 -15.28 -11.39 -11.32
C TYR A 331 -14.00 -11.47 -12.14
N LEU A 332 -13.33 -10.33 -12.26
CA LEU A 332 -12.00 -10.26 -12.85
C LEU A 332 -11.00 -10.02 -11.71
N SER A 333 -10.05 -10.94 -11.58
CA SER A 333 -9.08 -10.97 -10.48
C SER A 333 -7.69 -10.63 -10.95
N VAL A 334 -6.89 -10.02 -10.08
CA VAL A 334 -5.43 -9.86 -10.20
C VAL A 334 -4.74 -10.72 -9.15
N PHE A 335 -3.47 -11.08 -9.41
CA PHE A 335 -2.71 -11.89 -8.47
C PHE A 335 -2.02 -11.00 -7.44
N ASN A 336 -2.27 -11.27 -6.15
CA ASN A 336 -1.46 -10.69 -5.08
C ASN A 336 -0.13 -11.47 -4.92
N ASP A 337 0.30 -11.91 -3.78
CA ASP A 337 1.45 -12.79 -3.59
C ASP A 337 1.04 -14.25 -3.29
N LYS A 338 -0.24 -14.51 -3.08
CA LYS A 338 -0.77 -15.80 -2.65
C LYS A 338 -1.87 -16.33 -3.55
N GLU A 339 -2.81 -15.46 -3.93
CA GLU A 339 -4.06 -15.82 -4.57
C GLU A 339 -4.54 -14.78 -5.58
N TRP A 340 -5.56 -15.14 -6.34
CA TRP A 340 -6.25 -14.25 -7.27
C TRP A 340 -7.34 -13.47 -6.54
N VAL A 341 -7.16 -12.16 -6.42
CA VAL A 341 -8.06 -11.25 -5.70
C VAL A 341 -8.99 -10.55 -6.70
N PRO A 342 -10.32 -10.64 -6.52
CA PRO A 342 -11.27 -10.00 -7.41
C PRO A 342 -11.24 -8.48 -7.25
N VAL A 343 -11.13 -7.77 -8.37
CA VAL A 343 -11.07 -6.29 -8.42
C VAL A 343 -12.20 -5.66 -9.23
N ALA A 344 -12.90 -6.44 -10.05
CA ALA A 344 -14.07 -6.00 -10.82
C ALA A 344 -15.10 -7.12 -10.91
N TYR A 345 -16.35 -6.76 -11.16
CA TYR A 345 -17.46 -7.69 -11.32
C TYR A 345 -18.34 -7.32 -12.51
N CYS A 346 -19.05 -8.29 -13.05
CA CYS A 346 -20.15 -8.07 -13.98
C CYS A 346 -21.13 -9.24 -13.97
N LYS A 347 -22.33 -9.03 -14.49
CA LYS A 347 -23.29 -10.11 -14.73
C LYS A 347 -23.05 -10.72 -16.12
N ALA A 348 -22.74 -12.00 -16.16
CA ALA A 348 -22.42 -12.69 -17.41
C ALA A 348 -23.67 -12.89 -18.29
N LYS A 349 -23.46 -12.95 -19.59
CA LYS A 349 -24.47 -13.27 -20.60
C LYS A 349 -24.01 -14.48 -21.43
N GLY A 350 -24.39 -15.68 -21.00
CA GLY A 350 -23.96 -16.90 -21.65
C GLY A 350 -22.47 -17.16 -21.46
N ARG A 351 -21.69 -17.16 -22.53
CA ARG A 351 -20.21 -17.31 -22.45
C ARG A 351 -19.45 -15.98 -22.51
N LYS A 352 -20.12 -14.85 -22.29
CA LYS A 352 -19.48 -13.53 -22.36
C LYS A 352 -19.67 -12.77 -21.07
N ALA A 353 -18.60 -12.13 -20.60
CA ALA A 353 -18.56 -11.24 -19.47
C ALA A 353 -17.85 -9.94 -19.87
N THR A 354 -18.52 -8.79 -19.72
CA THR A 354 -17.93 -7.49 -20.05
C THR A 354 -17.70 -6.70 -18.78
N PHE A 355 -16.43 -6.42 -18.51
CA PHE A 355 -15.96 -5.62 -17.38
C PHE A 355 -15.62 -4.22 -17.86
N GLN A 356 -16.11 -3.21 -17.15
CA GLN A 356 -15.93 -1.82 -17.53
C GLN A 356 -14.62 -1.25 -16.98
N LYS A 357 -13.99 -0.33 -17.72
CA LYS A 357 -12.87 0.52 -17.29
C LYS A 357 -11.73 -0.26 -16.60
N MET A 358 -11.26 -1.34 -17.22
CA MET A 358 -10.15 -2.12 -16.69
C MET A 358 -8.81 -1.44 -17.00
N GLY A 359 -7.92 -1.42 -16.00
CA GLY A 359 -6.55 -0.90 -16.15
C GLY A 359 -5.72 -1.72 -17.12
N LEU A 360 -4.87 -1.05 -17.88
CA LEU A 360 -4.06 -1.65 -18.95
C LEU A 360 -2.73 -2.20 -18.40
N ASN A 361 -2.03 -2.98 -19.22
CA ASN A 361 -0.73 -3.60 -18.91
C ASN A 361 -0.74 -4.44 -17.63
N THR A 362 -1.80 -5.24 -17.47
CA THR A 362 -2.08 -6.04 -16.26
C THR A 362 -2.53 -7.44 -16.65
N VAL A 363 -2.16 -8.43 -15.85
CA VAL A 363 -2.67 -9.80 -15.98
C VAL A 363 -3.95 -9.96 -15.18
N TYR A 364 -4.99 -10.47 -15.84
CA TYR A 364 -6.29 -10.74 -15.25
C TYR A 364 -6.67 -12.21 -15.36
N LEU A 365 -7.46 -12.70 -14.39
CA LEU A 365 -8.06 -14.03 -14.39
C LEU A 365 -9.59 -13.92 -14.19
N PRO A 366 -10.42 -14.46 -15.11
CA PRO A 366 -11.87 -14.51 -14.92
C PRO A 366 -12.25 -15.64 -13.98
N VAL A 367 -13.03 -15.32 -12.94
CA VAL A 367 -13.44 -16.26 -11.90
C VAL A 367 -14.90 -16.07 -11.52
N ARG A 368 -15.50 -17.09 -10.89
CA ARG A 368 -16.72 -16.98 -10.09
C ARG A 368 -16.51 -17.66 -8.74
N TYR A 369 -17.47 -17.49 -7.85
CA TYR A 369 -17.48 -18.16 -6.55
C TYR A 369 -18.70 -19.07 -6.44
N ASP A 370 -18.53 -20.24 -5.82
CA ASP A 370 -19.64 -21.10 -5.43
C ASP A 370 -20.25 -20.62 -4.10
N ASP A 371 -21.35 -21.25 -3.68
CA ASP A 371 -22.08 -20.90 -2.46
C ASP A 371 -21.25 -21.03 -1.16
N LYS A 372 -20.09 -21.70 -1.22
CA LYS A 372 -19.13 -21.85 -0.12
C LYS A 372 -17.97 -20.89 -0.21
N GLY A 373 -17.99 -19.96 -1.16
CA GLY A 373 -16.93 -19.00 -1.39
C GLY A 373 -15.67 -19.58 -2.06
N ARG A 374 -15.73 -20.76 -2.64
CA ARG A 374 -14.61 -21.36 -3.37
C ARG A 374 -14.54 -20.77 -4.77
N GLN A 375 -13.36 -20.27 -5.12
CA GLN A 375 -13.09 -19.68 -6.42
C GLN A 375 -13.08 -20.75 -7.52
N GLN A 376 -13.82 -20.52 -8.60
CA GLN A 376 -13.89 -21.34 -9.80
C GLN A 376 -13.41 -20.52 -10.99
N ILE A 377 -12.47 -21.06 -11.75
CA ILE A 377 -11.82 -20.37 -12.86
C ILE A 377 -12.64 -20.55 -14.12
N LEU A 378 -12.88 -19.46 -14.84
CA LEU A 378 -13.74 -19.43 -16.02
C LEU A 378 -12.99 -19.16 -17.34
N GLY A 379 -11.66 -19.18 -17.32
CA GLY A 379 -10.84 -18.99 -18.51
C GLY A 379 -9.36 -18.87 -18.17
N SER A 380 -8.51 -18.83 -19.17
CA SER A 380 -7.08 -18.62 -18.99
C SER A 380 -6.77 -17.22 -18.48
N PRO A 381 -5.70 -17.02 -17.68
CA PRO A 381 -5.20 -15.68 -17.41
C PRO A 381 -4.79 -15.01 -18.72
N PHE A 382 -4.94 -13.69 -18.78
CA PHE A 382 -4.59 -12.94 -19.98
C PHE A 382 -3.97 -11.59 -19.63
N ILE A 383 -3.08 -11.10 -20.49
CA ILE A 383 -2.54 -9.75 -20.43
C ILE A 383 -3.52 -8.82 -21.16
N LEU A 384 -3.90 -7.72 -20.51
CA LEU A 384 -4.58 -6.61 -21.15
C LEU A 384 -3.52 -5.54 -21.52
N HIS A 385 -3.14 -5.48 -22.78
CA HIS A 385 -2.08 -4.58 -23.25
C HIS A 385 -2.49 -3.10 -23.30
N TYR A 386 -1.53 -2.19 -23.48
CA TYR A 386 -1.78 -0.75 -23.58
C TYR A 386 -2.67 -0.35 -24.77
N ASP A 387 -2.67 -1.11 -25.85
CA ASP A 387 -3.55 -0.88 -27.01
C ASP A 387 -4.97 -1.41 -26.81
N GLY A 388 -5.23 -2.10 -25.69
CA GLY A 388 -6.49 -2.74 -25.36
C GLY A 388 -6.63 -4.16 -25.91
N SER A 389 -5.63 -4.72 -26.57
CA SER A 389 -5.64 -6.12 -26.99
C SER A 389 -5.50 -7.05 -25.80
N MET A 390 -6.10 -8.23 -25.93
CA MET A 390 -6.07 -9.27 -24.90
C MET A 390 -5.21 -10.44 -25.39
N GLU A 391 -4.16 -10.78 -24.67
CA GLU A 391 -3.29 -11.92 -24.95
C GLU A 391 -3.48 -13.00 -23.89
N PRO A 392 -4.10 -14.16 -24.22
CA PRO A 392 -4.17 -15.29 -23.30
C PRO A 392 -2.79 -15.84 -22.98
N ILE A 393 -2.55 -16.14 -21.70
CA ILE A 393 -1.32 -16.77 -21.24
C ILE A 393 -1.60 -18.28 -21.10
N GLU A 394 -1.10 -19.05 -22.04
CA GLU A 394 -1.25 -20.50 -22.10
C GLU A 394 0.11 -21.17 -22.25
N ALA A 395 0.47 -21.97 -21.27
CA ALA A 395 1.73 -22.69 -21.27
C ALA A 395 1.81 -23.69 -22.42
N ASP A 396 2.80 -23.54 -23.28
CA ASP A 396 3.11 -24.51 -24.33
C ASP A 396 4.07 -25.58 -23.78
N THR A 397 3.51 -26.68 -23.31
CA THR A 397 4.30 -27.81 -22.76
C THR A 397 4.97 -28.66 -23.83
N THR A 398 4.71 -28.43 -25.11
CA THR A 398 5.39 -29.10 -26.21
C THR A 398 6.70 -28.44 -26.60
N CYS A 399 6.89 -27.19 -26.17
CA CYS A 399 8.07 -26.40 -26.43
C CYS A 399 8.60 -25.79 -25.14
N THR A 400 9.81 -26.12 -24.76
CA THR A 400 10.44 -25.67 -23.53
C THR A 400 11.62 -24.75 -23.79
N VAL A 401 12.00 -23.99 -22.78
CA VAL A 401 13.17 -23.09 -22.76
C VAL A 401 13.90 -23.20 -21.44
N GLU A 402 15.19 -22.93 -21.48
CA GLU A 402 15.97 -22.64 -20.30
C GLU A 402 15.70 -21.19 -19.85
N VAL A 403 15.49 -21.00 -18.56
CA VAL A 403 15.29 -19.68 -17.94
C VAL A 403 16.31 -19.43 -16.85
N THR A 404 16.87 -18.22 -16.81
CA THR A 404 17.71 -17.74 -15.72
C THR A 404 16.94 -16.71 -14.92
N LEU A 405 16.76 -16.96 -13.62
CA LEU A 405 15.96 -16.14 -12.72
C LEU A 405 16.85 -15.41 -11.72
N HIS A 406 16.65 -14.13 -11.56
CA HIS A 406 17.45 -13.25 -10.69
C HIS A 406 16.66 -12.69 -9.50
N GLY A 407 15.34 -12.79 -9.50
CA GLY A 407 14.48 -12.27 -8.46
C GLY A 407 13.12 -12.97 -8.39
N LYS A 408 12.38 -12.69 -7.34
CA LYS A 408 11.04 -13.25 -7.08
C LYS A 408 9.91 -12.22 -7.15
N TYR A 409 10.23 -10.92 -7.31
CA TYR A 409 9.30 -9.83 -7.58
C TYR A 409 10.01 -8.64 -8.26
N PRO A 410 9.26 -7.68 -8.87
CA PRO A 410 9.84 -6.53 -9.54
C PRO A 410 10.46 -5.55 -8.55
N VAL A 411 11.55 -4.90 -8.96
CA VAL A 411 12.14 -3.80 -8.22
C VAL A 411 11.23 -2.58 -8.33
N LEU A 412 10.86 -2.01 -7.19
CA LEU A 412 10.11 -0.76 -7.14
C LEU A 412 10.99 0.42 -7.56
N GLU A 413 10.40 1.44 -8.19
CA GLU A 413 11.14 2.58 -8.74
C GLU A 413 12.01 3.30 -7.69
N TYR A 414 11.48 3.50 -6.48
CA TYR A 414 12.24 4.12 -5.40
C TYR A 414 13.44 3.26 -4.96
N VAL A 415 13.29 1.92 -4.98
CA VAL A 415 14.39 0.98 -4.65
C VAL A 415 15.45 1.03 -5.75
N ALA A 416 15.04 1.05 -7.02
CA ALA A 416 15.96 1.25 -8.15
C ALA A 416 16.75 2.56 -8.00
N GLY A 417 16.08 3.64 -7.59
CA GLY A 417 16.73 4.92 -7.27
C GLY A 417 17.77 4.82 -6.15
N ILE A 418 17.47 4.04 -5.09
CA ILE A 418 18.43 3.77 -4.00
C ILE A 418 19.65 2.99 -4.51
N LEU A 419 19.42 1.95 -5.30
CA LEU A 419 20.49 1.12 -5.85
C LEU A 419 21.48 1.92 -6.73
N THR A 420 21.01 2.92 -7.46
CA THR A 420 21.89 3.78 -8.27
C THR A 420 22.93 4.56 -7.42
N ARG A 421 22.71 4.71 -6.13
CA ARG A 421 23.65 5.35 -5.21
C ARG A 421 24.91 4.51 -4.98
N LEU A 422 24.85 3.20 -5.25
CA LEU A 422 26.01 2.30 -5.18
C LEU A 422 26.93 2.43 -6.40
N ARG A 423 26.49 3.07 -7.48
CA ARG A 423 27.29 3.23 -8.71
C ARG A 423 28.64 3.88 -8.40
N ASP A 424 29.69 3.36 -9.02
CA ASP A 424 31.09 3.77 -8.85
C ASP A 424 31.68 3.51 -7.45
N GLY A 425 30.92 2.88 -6.53
CA GLY A 425 31.45 2.38 -5.27
C GLY A 425 32.47 1.26 -5.49
N GLU A 426 33.43 1.14 -4.60
CA GLU A 426 34.58 0.28 -4.76
C GLU A 426 34.68 -0.77 -3.63
N PHE A 427 34.97 -2.00 -4.01
CA PHE A 427 35.49 -2.99 -3.09
C PHE A 427 37.02 -2.89 -3.08
N GLN A 428 37.59 -2.71 -1.88
CA GLN A 428 38.99 -2.46 -1.69
C GLN A 428 39.55 -3.45 -0.67
N ALA A 429 40.84 -3.85 -0.88
CA ALA A 429 41.59 -4.70 0.02
C ALA A 429 42.89 -4.01 0.46
N SER A 430 43.29 -4.16 1.74
CA SER A 430 44.51 -3.55 2.25
C SER A 430 45.07 -4.31 3.45
N ASN A 431 46.38 -4.16 3.69
CA ASN A 431 47.02 -4.52 4.94
C ASN A 431 47.22 -3.30 5.86
N ASP A 432 46.90 -2.11 5.37
CA ASP A 432 46.85 -0.88 6.14
C ASP A 432 45.40 -0.53 6.49
N LYS A 433 45.12 -0.42 7.80
CA LYS A 433 43.76 -0.11 8.30
C LYS A 433 43.22 1.25 7.81
N SER A 434 44.12 2.18 7.47
CA SER A 434 43.74 3.49 6.93
C SER A 434 43.37 3.46 5.46
N PHE A 435 43.68 2.36 4.74
CA PHE A 435 43.55 2.25 3.28
C PHE A 435 44.35 3.30 2.50
N GLY A 436 45.39 3.90 3.10
CA GLY A 436 46.29 4.81 2.40
C GLY A 436 46.97 4.15 1.21
N GLN A 437 47.28 2.86 1.33
CA GLN A 437 47.61 1.97 0.23
C GLN A 437 46.62 0.82 0.18
N HIS A 438 45.96 0.63 -0.95
CA HIS A 438 44.95 -0.42 -1.14
C HIS A 438 44.93 -0.95 -2.57
N TYR A 439 44.35 -2.11 -2.73
CA TYR A 439 44.05 -2.72 -4.03
C TYR A 439 42.58 -2.49 -4.37
N LEU A 440 42.30 -1.98 -5.56
CA LEU A 440 40.93 -1.97 -6.13
C LEU A 440 40.60 -3.40 -6.55
N VAL A 441 39.61 -3.99 -5.91
CA VAL A 441 39.17 -5.37 -6.19
C VAL A 441 38.05 -5.37 -7.21
N HIS A 442 37.05 -4.51 -7.03
CA HIS A 442 35.89 -4.40 -7.92
C HIS A 442 35.31 -3.00 -7.83
N LYS A 443 34.81 -2.49 -8.95
CA LYS A 443 34.05 -1.24 -9.03
C LYS A 443 32.62 -1.53 -9.50
N ILE A 444 31.62 -1.07 -8.74
CA ILE A 444 30.22 -1.29 -9.06
C ILE A 444 29.80 -0.47 -10.28
N THR A 445 29.44 -1.14 -11.34
CA THR A 445 28.87 -0.54 -12.58
C THR A 445 27.42 -0.96 -12.80
N ASP A 446 27.05 -2.16 -12.36
CA ASP A 446 25.68 -2.70 -12.42
C ASP A 446 25.00 -2.46 -11.05
N CYS A 447 23.91 -1.69 -11.09
CA CYS A 447 23.12 -1.31 -9.92
C CYS A 447 21.73 -1.96 -9.92
N ARG A 448 21.56 -3.10 -10.62
CA ARG A 448 20.30 -3.86 -10.52
C ARG A 448 20.14 -4.48 -9.14
N ALA A 449 18.90 -4.77 -8.76
CA ALA A 449 18.57 -5.42 -7.49
C ALA A 449 18.84 -6.93 -7.53
N TYR A 450 20.06 -7.31 -7.93
CA TYR A 450 20.52 -8.69 -7.98
C TYR A 450 21.61 -8.90 -6.96
N GLY A 451 21.80 -10.15 -6.53
CA GLY A 451 23.02 -10.55 -5.86
C GLY A 451 24.14 -10.75 -6.89
N PHE A 452 25.34 -10.32 -6.55
CA PHE A 452 26.50 -10.41 -7.41
C PHE A 452 27.57 -11.28 -6.73
N ASP A 453 28.09 -12.25 -7.46
CA ASP A 453 29.22 -13.08 -7.07
C ASP A 453 30.45 -12.64 -7.86
N ILE A 454 31.44 -12.09 -7.19
CA ILE A 454 32.62 -11.45 -7.80
C ILE A 454 33.88 -12.25 -7.49
N ALA A 455 34.44 -12.85 -8.52
CA ALA A 455 35.74 -13.51 -8.40
C ALA A 455 36.87 -12.50 -8.08
N VAL A 456 37.71 -12.82 -7.13
CA VAL A 456 38.87 -12.00 -6.80
C VAL A 456 40.06 -12.41 -7.66
N SER A 457 40.71 -11.44 -8.31
CA SER A 457 41.87 -11.68 -9.16
C SER A 457 43.04 -12.28 -8.34
N ASP A 458 43.76 -13.22 -8.93
CA ASP A 458 44.97 -13.79 -8.33
C ASP A 458 46.07 -12.76 -8.08
N THR A 459 46.03 -11.62 -8.75
CA THR A 459 46.97 -10.50 -8.56
C THR A 459 46.77 -9.77 -7.23
N ILE A 460 45.61 -9.91 -6.56
CA ILE A 460 45.38 -9.33 -5.25
C ILE A 460 46.08 -10.21 -4.18
N PRO A 461 47.04 -9.71 -3.44
CA PRO A 461 47.72 -10.50 -2.42
C PRO A 461 46.80 -10.73 -1.21
N PRO A 462 47.19 -11.63 -0.27
CA PRO A 462 46.47 -11.76 0.99
C PRO A 462 46.43 -10.43 1.73
N CYS A 463 45.19 -9.99 2.09
CA CYS A 463 44.97 -8.72 2.80
C CYS A 463 44.16 -8.94 4.09
N ARG A 464 44.44 -8.17 5.13
CA ARG A 464 43.72 -8.25 6.40
C ARG A 464 42.39 -7.51 6.38
N TYR A 465 42.32 -6.36 5.71
CA TYR A 465 41.17 -5.47 5.70
C TYR A 465 40.51 -5.48 4.33
N TRP A 466 39.20 -5.67 4.30
CA TRP A 466 38.39 -5.66 3.09
C TRP A 466 37.19 -4.79 3.33
N ARG A 467 36.87 -3.87 2.39
CA ARG A 467 35.72 -2.97 2.54
C ARG A 467 35.02 -2.67 1.23
N TYR A 468 33.73 -2.32 1.30
CA TYR A 468 33.02 -1.50 0.33
C TYR A 468 33.20 -0.03 0.73
N TYR A 469 33.52 0.82 -0.20
CA TYR A 469 33.79 2.24 0.00
C TYR A 469 33.16 3.08 -1.11
N THR A 470 32.55 4.22 -0.77
CA THR A 470 32.04 5.21 -1.72
C THR A 470 32.33 6.62 -1.22
N ASN A 471 32.75 7.50 -2.15
CA ASN A 471 33.03 8.92 -1.91
C ASN A 471 32.47 9.84 -3.01
N ARG A 472 31.66 9.28 -3.93
CA ARG A 472 31.04 10.07 -4.98
C ARG A 472 29.96 10.99 -4.38
N GLU A 473 29.83 12.22 -4.90
CA GLU A 473 28.74 13.14 -4.53
C GLU A 473 27.37 12.48 -4.70
N GLY A 474 26.53 12.56 -3.67
CA GLY A 474 25.23 11.91 -3.62
C GLY A 474 25.25 10.39 -3.48
N ALA A 475 26.44 9.76 -3.38
CA ALA A 475 26.55 8.34 -3.08
C ALA A 475 26.19 8.05 -1.62
N PHE A 476 25.78 6.80 -1.39
CA PHE A 476 25.30 6.37 -0.08
C PHE A 476 25.54 4.86 0.06
N CYS A 477 26.05 4.43 1.19
CA CYS A 477 26.17 3.00 1.43
C CYS A 477 24.80 2.41 1.78
N ASN A 478 24.09 1.92 0.75
CA ASN A 478 22.83 1.21 0.89
C ASN A 478 23.08 -0.28 0.54
N MET A 479 23.75 -1.00 1.41
CA MET A 479 24.14 -2.39 1.21
C MET A 479 23.33 -3.30 2.12
N ALA A 480 22.76 -4.39 1.55
CA ALA A 480 22.00 -5.36 2.32
C ALA A 480 22.93 -6.48 2.86
N GLU A 481 23.79 -7.06 2.02
CA GLU A 481 24.62 -8.17 2.47
C GLU A 481 25.97 -8.19 1.75
N ILE A 482 27.03 -8.60 2.47
CA ILE A 482 28.36 -8.94 1.92
C ILE A 482 28.83 -10.24 2.57
N LYS A 483 29.27 -11.21 1.76
CA LYS A 483 29.89 -12.46 2.21
C LYS A 483 31.25 -12.62 1.55
N PHE A 484 32.27 -13.04 2.30
CA PHE A 484 33.64 -13.24 1.82
C PHE A 484 34.00 -14.71 1.90
N TYR A 485 34.65 -15.24 0.85
CA TYR A 485 35.01 -16.66 0.75
C TYR A 485 36.52 -16.79 0.52
N GLU A 486 37.16 -17.58 1.36
CA GLU A 486 38.63 -17.78 1.30
C GLU A 486 38.98 -18.79 0.19
N SER A 487 40.20 -18.69 -0.36
CA SER A 487 40.63 -19.56 -1.47
C SER A 487 40.72 -21.05 -1.08
N ASP A 488 40.93 -21.33 0.19
CA ASP A 488 41.05 -22.70 0.71
C ASP A 488 39.69 -23.35 0.98
N ASP A 489 38.62 -22.53 1.19
CA ASP A 489 37.25 -22.97 1.30
C ASP A 489 36.32 -21.97 0.60
N THR A 490 35.87 -22.32 -0.60
CA THR A 490 35.03 -21.47 -1.46
C THR A 490 33.54 -21.62 -1.14
N THR A 491 33.16 -22.39 -0.14
CA THR A 491 31.75 -22.70 0.19
C THR A 491 31.31 -22.09 1.52
N THR A 492 32.24 -21.86 2.44
CA THR A 492 31.95 -21.32 3.76
C THR A 492 32.38 -19.85 3.85
N ALA A 493 31.45 -18.97 4.16
CA ALA A 493 31.75 -17.56 4.35
C ALA A 493 32.62 -17.34 5.61
N ILE A 494 33.69 -16.57 5.48
CA ILE A 494 34.56 -16.23 6.60
C ILE A 494 34.11 -14.93 7.28
N HIS A 495 34.34 -14.85 8.57
CA HIS A 495 33.95 -13.72 9.41
C HIS A 495 35.14 -13.11 10.14
N GLY A 496 34.99 -11.84 10.51
CA GLY A 496 35.97 -11.06 11.29
C GLY A 496 35.29 -9.97 12.10
N SER A 497 36.02 -8.94 12.45
CA SER A 497 35.46 -7.79 13.16
C SER A 497 34.91 -6.76 12.18
N ILE A 498 33.62 -6.43 12.30
CA ILE A 498 32.95 -5.43 11.46
C ILE A 498 33.50 -4.04 11.80
N PHE A 499 33.90 -3.28 10.79
CA PHE A 499 34.36 -1.90 10.94
C PHE A 499 33.78 -1.03 9.80
N GLY A 500 33.80 0.29 9.97
CA GLY A 500 33.21 1.19 8.96
C GLY A 500 32.53 2.40 9.57
N THR A 501 31.84 3.15 8.75
CA THR A 501 31.04 4.33 9.14
C THR A 501 30.05 3.96 10.24
N GLU A 502 30.04 4.72 11.33
CA GLU A 502 29.18 4.48 12.49
C GLU A 502 27.83 5.20 12.34
N GLY A 503 26.83 4.66 13.03
CA GLY A 503 25.46 5.20 12.99
C GLY A 503 24.64 4.67 11.82
N ALA A 504 23.49 5.28 11.61
CA ALA A 504 22.56 5.02 10.52
C ALA A 504 21.71 6.25 10.22
N TRP A 505 21.08 6.28 9.06
CA TRP A 505 20.17 7.36 8.64
C TRP A 505 19.05 7.56 9.67
N PHE A 506 18.85 8.80 10.08
CA PHE A 506 17.94 9.19 11.18
C PHE A 506 18.17 8.47 12.53
N GLY A 507 19.34 7.90 12.76
CA GLY A 507 19.66 7.19 14.00
C GLY A 507 18.95 5.83 14.16
N ASP A 508 18.45 5.25 13.09
CA ASP A 508 17.78 3.94 13.10
C ASP A 508 18.77 2.82 13.43
N THR A 509 18.74 2.33 14.66
CA THR A 509 19.68 1.32 15.17
C THR A 509 19.55 -0.05 14.47
N THR A 510 18.49 -0.30 13.72
CA THR A 510 18.28 -1.53 12.94
C THR A 510 19.00 -1.49 11.60
N LYS A 511 19.36 -0.30 11.10
CA LYS A 511 19.97 -0.06 9.78
C LYS A 511 21.45 0.31 9.85
N THR A 512 22.16 -0.21 10.82
CA THR A 512 23.59 0.04 11.01
C THR A 512 24.45 -0.89 10.15
N ARG A 513 25.75 -0.60 10.06
CA ARG A 513 26.74 -1.44 9.35
C ARG A 513 26.73 -2.92 9.73
N LYS A 514 26.16 -3.30 10.88
CA LYS A 514 26.04 -4.71 11.30
C LYS A 514 25.07 -5.49 10.43
N ALA A 515 24.06 -4.85 9.90
CA ALA A 515 23.06 -5.46 9.02
C ALA A 515 23.66 -6.01 7.71
N VAL A 516 24.84 -5.54 7.31
CA VAL A 516 25.51 -5.99 6.06
C VAL A 516 26.11 -7.41 6.18
N PHE A 517 26.18 -7.98 7.38
CA PHE A 517 26.85 -9.25 7.66
C PHE A 517 26.01 -10.18 8.55
N ASP A 518 24.69 -9.99 8.57
CA ASP A 518 23.79 -10.77 9.44
C ASP A 518 23.13 -11.96 8.73
N GLY A 519 23.39 -12.14 7.43
CA GLY A 519 22.86 -13.22 6.63
C GLY A 519 21.40 -12.99 6.18
N ASN A 520 20.88 -11.78 6.29
CA ASN A 520 19.50 -11.45 5.98
C ASN A 520 19.41 -10.30 4.98
N ILE A 521 19.13 -10.58 3.72
CA ILE A 521 18.98 -9.55 2.65
C ILE A 521 17.79 -8.60 2.83
N LEU A 522 16.91 -8.84 3.81
CA LEU A 522 15.81 -7.93 4.17
C LEU A 522 16.26 -6.82 5.12
N THR A 523 17.42 -6.98 5.77
CA THR A 523 18.09 -5.96 6.55
C THR A 523 19.14 -5.27 5.69
N PHE A 524 19.50 -4.03 6.02
CA PHE A 524 20.45 -3.28 5.22
C PHE A 524 21.10 -2.16 6.03
N PHE A 525 22.25 -1.72 5.57
CA PHE A 525 22.90 -0.52 6.06
C PHE A 525 22.42 0.69 5.27
N ASP A 526 21.87 1.68 5.96
CA ASP A 526 21.67 3.04 5.46
C ASP A 526 22.65 3.95 6.20
N ALA A 527 23.72 4.36 5.54
CA ALA A 527 24.75 5.19 6.16
C ALA A 527 24.17 6.52 6.71
N PRO A 528 24.76 7.13 7.75
CA PRO A 528 24.16 8.31 8.40
C PRO A 528 24.22 9.58 7.56
N SER A 529 25.09 9.63 6.54
CA SER A 529 25.28 10.81 5.68
C SER A 529 25.59 10.42 4.25
N PHE A 530 25.33 11.36 3.33
CA PHE A 530 25.75 11.27 1.94
C PHE A 530 27.27 11.49 1.78
N ASN A 531 27.79 11.15 0.61
CA ASN A 531 29.11 11.34 0.06
C ASN A 531 30.10 10.27 0.49
N GLU A 532 30.69 10.36 1.65
CA GLU A 532 31.68 9.36 2.09
C GLU A 532 31.06 8.39 3.08
N SER A 533 31.02 7.11 2.72
CA SER A 533 30.59 6.04 3.62
C SER A 533 31.22 4.71 3.20
N TRP A 534 31.39 3.81 4.16
CA TRP A 534 32.01 2.53 3.94
C TRP A 534 31.66 1.51 5.02
N VAL A 535 31.80 0.24 4.66
CA VAL A 535 31.61 -0.88 5.58
C VAL A 535 32.52 -2.04 5.19
N GLY A 536 33.11 -2.74 6.16
CA GLY A 536 34.05 -3.81 5.87
C GLY A 536 34.31 -4.74 7.04
N MET A 537 35.28 -5.63 6.81
CA MET A 537 35.70 -6.69 7.71
C MET A 537 37.22 -6.65 7.97
N ASP A 538 37.60 -6.67 9.25
CA ASP A 538 38.97 -6.93 9.72
C ASP A 538 39.06 -8.41 10.10
N PHE A 539 39.76 -9.19 9.32
CA PHE A 539 39.93 -10.62 9.56
C PHE A 539 40.98 -10.96 10.62
N GLY A 540 41.69 -9.94 11.19
CA GLY A 540 42.74 -10.14 12.18
C GLY A 540 44.03 -10.74 11.62
N ARG A 541 43.99 -11.29 10.42
CA ARG A 541 45.10 -11.87 9.65
C ARG A 541 44.94 -11.56 8.15
N PRO A 542 46.02 -11.57 7.37
CA PRO A 542 45.88 -11.53 5.91
C PRO A 542 45.15 -12.79 5.39
N VAL A 543 44.10 -12.59 4.56
CA VAL A 543 43.33 -13.64 3.92
C VAL A 543 43.40 -13.51 2.40
N LYS A 544 43.46 -14.63 1.69
CA LYS A 544 43.37 -14.71 0.24
C LYS A 544 41.94 -15.11 -0.12
N LEU A 545 41.16 -14.18 -0.66
CA LEU A 545 39.81 -14.48 -1.08
C LEU A 545 39.78 -15.12 -2.49
N SER A 546 38.90 -16.07 -2.70
CA SER A 546 38.53 -16.60 -4.01
C SER A 546 37.52 -15.71 -4.69
N HIS A 547 36.49 -15.33 -3.94
CA HIS A 547 35.38 -14.48 -4.40
C HIS A 547 34.70 -13.82 -3.20
N PHE A 548 33.81 -12.88 -3.48
CA PHE A 548 32.87 -12.34 -2.50
C PHE A 548 31.50 -12.14 -3.15
N TYR A 549 30.46 -12.30 -2.35
CA TYR A 549 29.08 -12.02 -2.70
C TYR A 549 28.67 -10.67 -2.13
N TYR A 550 27.92 -9.89 -2.90
CA TYR A 550 27.22 -8.72 -2.36
C TYR A 550 25.86 -8.52 -2.98
N VAL A 551 24.97 -7.87 -2.24
CA VAL A 551 23.69 -7.39 -2.72
C VAL A 551 23.40 -6.01 -2.15
N GLY A 552 23.01 -5.08 -3.00
CA GLY A 552 22.53 -3.77 -2.60
C GLY A 552 21.14 -3.87 -1.94
N ARG A 553 20.71 -2.81 -1.31
CA ARG A 553 19.36 -2.72 -0.74
C ARG A 553 18.31 -2.94 -1.83
N GLY A 554 17.74 -4.12 -1.88
CA GLY A 554 16.75 -4.56 -2.86
C GLY A 554 15.43 -4.99 -2.21
N ASP A 555 15.25 -4.74 -0.93
CA ASP A 555 14.09 -5.13 -0.12
C ASP A 555 13.77 -6.64 -0.24
N GLY A 556 14.80 -7.47 -0.44
CA GLY A 556 14.72 -8.93 -0.43
C GLY A 556 14.23 -9.59 -1.73
N ASN A 557 14.24 -8.89 -2.87
CA ASN A 557 13.80 -9.50 -4.13
C ASN A 557 14.83 -10.43 -4.80
N SER A 558 16.10 -10.36 -4.40
CA SER A 558 17.20 -11.14 -4.97
C SER A 558 17.10 -12.64 -4.67
N ILE A 559 17.77 -13.44 -5.50
CA ILE A 559 18.03 -14.86 -5.20
C ILE A 559 19.15 -14.96 -4.19
N GLU A 560 18.88 -15.63 -3.07
CA GLU A 560 19.85 -15.84 -1.99
C GLU A 560 20.44 -17.26 -2.09
N PRO A 561 21.76 -17.39 -2.20
CA PRO A 561 22.41 -18.70 -2.12
C PRO A 561 22.11 -19.42 -0.79
N GLY A 562 21.74 -20.68 -0.87
CA GLY A 562 21.38 -21.49 0.29
C GLY A 562 19.88 -21.56 0.61
N ASP A 563 19.07 -20.62 0.12
CA ASP A 563 17.61 -20.70 0.28
C ASP A 563 16.97 -21.69 -0.71
N GLN A 564 15.85 -22.27 -0.34
CA GLN A 564 15.13 -23.19 -1.20
C GLN A 564 14.05 -22.47 -2.01
N TYR A 565 14.12 -22.57 -3.33
CA TYR A 565 13.15 -21.99 -4.26
C TYR A 565 12.35 -23.04 -4.97
N GLU A 566 11.06 -22.77 -5.25
CA GLU A 566 10.17 -23.60 -6.05
C GLU A 566 9.63 -22.78 -7.22
N LEU A 567 9.88 -23.25 -8.45
CA LEU A 567 9.31 -22.64 -9.65
C LEU A 567 8.00 -23.31 -10.00
N LEU A 568 6.98 -22.49 -10.20
CA LEU A 568 5.62 -22.87 -10.55
C LEU A 568 5.23 -22.26 -11.89
N TYR A 569 4.38 -22.97 -12.64
CA TYR A 569 3.73 -22.44 -13.85
C TYR A 569 2.23 -22.69 -13.80
N TRP A 570 1.47 -21.78 -14.44
CA TRP A 570 0.02 -21.88 -14.51
C TRP A 570 -0.41 -22.78 -15.66
N GLN A 571 -1.16 -23.84 -15.38
CA GLN A 571 -1.78 -24.72 -16.38
C GLN A 571 -2.98 -25.45 -15.77
N ASP A 572 -4.00 -25.73 -16.59
CA ASP A 572 -5.23 -26.44 -16.18
C ASP A 572 -5.87 -25.81 -14.93
N ASN A 573 -5.96 -24.48 -14.93
CA ASN A 573 -6.55 -23.66 -13.87
C ASN A 573 -5.90 -23.82 -12.48
N ARG A 574 -4.61 -24.16 -12.44
CA ARG A 574 -3.84 -24.28 -11.19
C ARG A 574 -2.34 -24.06 -11.38
N TRP A 575 -1.67 -23.80 -10.30
CA TRP A 575 -0.23 -23.80 -10.25
C TRP A 575 0.30 -25.25 -10.26
N LYS A 576 1.22 -25.54 -11.17
CA LYS A 576 1.97 -26.79 -11.25
C LYS A 576 3.44 -26.53 -10.96
N THR A 577 4.08 -27.41 -10.18
CA THR A 577 5.50 -27.26 -9.85
C THR A 577 6.40 -27.78 -10.97
N LEU A 578 7.49 -27.06 -11.25
CA LEU A 578 8.63 -27.50 -12.04
C LEU A 578 9.77 -28.06 -11.17
N GLY A 579 9.56 -28.10 -9.85
CA GLY A 579 10.51 -28.62 -8.89
C GLY A 579 11.10 -27.57 -7.96
N ARG A 580 12.04 -27.99 -7.14
CA ARG A 580 12.73 -27.15 -6.15
C ARG A 580 14.22 -27.17 -6.39
N LYS A 581 14.86 -26.02 -6.18
CA LYS A 581 16.31 -25.86 -6.26
C LYS A 581 16.82 -25.02 -5.10
N THR A 582 18.03 -25.33 -4.65
CA THR A 582 18.78 -24.50 -3.71
C THR A 582 20.01 -24.00 -4.46
N PRO A 583 20.10 -22.72 -4.79
CA PRO A 583 21.22 -22.17 -5.54
C PRO A 583 22.47 -22.06 -4.68
N ASP A 584 23.62 -22.23 -5.30
CA ASP A 584 24.95 -21.87 -4.79
C ASP A 584 25.41 -20.48 -5.26
N ARG A 585 24.62 -19.85 -6.16
CA ARG A 585 24.89 -18.55 -6.80
C ARG A 585 23.67 -17.63 -6.67
N PRO A 586 23.84 -16.32 -6.88
CA PRO A 586 22.73 -15.37 -6.77
C PRO A 586 21.78 -15.37 -7.98
N TRP A 587 21.61 -16.54 -8.61
CA TRP A 587 20.62 -16.79 -9.66
C TRP A 587 20.23 -18.25 -9.71
N LEU A 588 19.12 -18.54 -10.38
CA LEU A 588 18.61 -19.89 -10.59
C LEU A 588 18.44 -20.16 -12.08
N VAL A 589 18.85 -21.33 -12.51
CA VAL A 589 18.62 -21.83 -13.87
C VAL A 589 17.63 -22.98 -13.83
N TRP A 590 16.56 -22.90 -14.63
CA TRP A 590 15.62 -23.98 -14.88
C TRP A 590 15.63 -24.34 -16.35
N GLU A 591 15.87 -25.61 -16.62
CA GLU A 591 15.67 -26.23 -17.91
C GLU A 591 14.20 -26.66 -18.06
N ASP A 592 13.76 -26.95 -19.27
CA ASP A 592 12.44 -27.50 -19.58
C ASP A 592 11.24 -26.67 -19.08
N VAL A 593 11.38 -25.35 -18.99
CA VAL A 593 10.26 -24.46 -18.64
C VAL A 593 9.35 -24.30 -19.86
N PRO A 594 8.02 -24.57 -19.75
CA PRO A 594 7.09 -24.38 -20.85
C PRO A 594 7.12 -22.96 -21.39
N LYS A 595 7.18 -22.80 -22.72
CA LYS A 595 7.09 -21.47 -23.33
C LYS A 595 5.74 -20.82 -23.08
N ARG A 596 5.72 -19.49 -23.08
CA ARG A 596 4.50 -18.67 -22.89
C ARG A 596 3.77 -18.96 -21.57
N ALA A 597 4.45 -19.53 -20.59
CA ALA A 597 3.87 -19.83 -19.30
C ALA A 597 3.79 -18.59 -18.41
N LEU A 598 2.71 -18.47 -17.64
CA LEU A 598 2.69 -17.61 -16.46
C LEU A 598 3.45 -18.35 -15.36
N LEU A 599 4.48 -17.71 -14.83
CA LEU A 599 5.42 -18.28 -13.88
C LEU A 599 5.30 -17.62 -12.51
N LEU A 600 5.66 -18.35 -11.46
CA LEU A 600 5.75 -17.86 -10.09
C LEU A 600 6.92 -18.54 -9.40
N LEU A 601 7.87 -17.74 -8.92
CA LEU A 601 8.99 -18.24 -8.13
C LEU A 601 8.72 -18.04 -6.65
N ARG A 602 8.63 -19.12 -5.89
CA ARG A 602 8.45 -19.10 -4.45
C ARG A 602 9.74 -19.37 -3.72
N ASP A 603 10.08 -18.51 -2.79
CA ASP A 603 11.10 -18.74 -1.79
C ASP A 603 10.47 -19.50 -0.61
N ARG A 604 10.87 -20.73 -0.41
CA ARG A 604 10.33 -21.62 0.63
C ARG A 604 11.04 -21.45 1.99
N THR A 605 12.13 -20.70 2.03
CA THR A 605 12.89 -20.41 3.25
C THR A 605 12.45 -19.09 3.88
N LYS A 606 12.36 -18.02 3.09
CA LYS A 606 12.09 -16.65 3.55
C LYS A 606 10.95 -15.97 2.78
N GLY A 607 10.07 -16.72 2.12
CA GLY A 607 9.11 -16.24 1.13
C GLY A 607 8.26 -15.06 1.55
N GLN A 608 8.39 -13.94 0.83
CA GLN A 608 7.57 -12.73 0.91
C GLN A 608 7.53 -12.01 -0.44
N ASN A 609 6.45 -11.29 -0.71
CA ASN A 609 6.32 -10.40 -1.88
C ASN A 609 6.60 -11.06 -3.25
N GLU A 610 6.21 -12.30 -3.43
CA GLU A 610 6.41 -13.03 -4.68
C GLU A 610 5.41 -12.57 -5.75
N ARG A 611 5.85 -12.49 -7.03
CA ARG A 611 5.03 -12.00 -8.13
C ARG A 611 5.03 -12.95 -9.32
N ILE A 612 3.93 -12.89 -10.06
CA ILE A 612 3.80 -13.59 -11.33
C ILE A 612 4.59 -12.87 -12.41
N PHE A 613 5.17 -13.66 -13.32
CA PHE A 613 5.93 -13.15 -14.46
C PHE A 613 5.80 -14.06 -15.67
N THR A 614 6.10 -13.53 -16.85
CA THR A 614 6.42 -14.29 -18.05
C THR A 614 7.93 -14.22 -18.31
N TYR A 615 8.47 -15.14 -19.09
CA TYR A 615 9.89 -15.11 -19.46
C TYR A 615 10.02 -14.82 -20.97
N GLU A 616 10.56 -13.65 -21.29
CA GLU A 616 10.59 -13.14 -22.66
C GLU A 616 11.98 -12.60 -22.98
N LYS A 617 12.51 -13.00 -24.15
CA LYS A 617 13.81 -12.52 -24.64
C LYS A 617 14.97 -12.66 -23.64
N GLY A 618 14.93 -13.67 -22.77
CA GLY A 618 15.96 -13.92 -21.77
C GLY A 618 15.76 -13.19 -20.44
N GLU A 619 14.61 -12.53 -20.21
CA GLU A 619 14.34 -11.75 -19.02
C GLU A 619 12.98 -12.07 -18.38
N GLN A 620 12.86 -11.83 -17.06
CA GLN A 620 11.61 -11.90 -16.31
C GLN A 620 10.79 -10.63 -16.56
N VAL A 621 9.61 -10.78 -17.15
CA VAL A 621 8.63 -9.69 -17.35
C VAL A 621 7.56 -9.80 -16.29
N TRP A 622 7.48 -8.82 -15.40
CA TRP A 622 6.64 -8.83 -14.20
C TRP A 622 5.23 -8.26 -14.46
N TRP A 623 4.25 -8.92 -13.84
CA TRP A 623 2.85 -8.58 -14.01
C TRP A 623 2.14 -8.24 -12.69
#